data_af8dd3b41b24903c46c0c557b4de8d1f
#
_entry.id   af8dd3b41b24903c46c0c557b4de8d1f
#
_cell.length_a   1.000
_cell.length_b   1.000
_cell.length_c   1.000
_cell.angle_alpha   90.00
_cell.angle_beta   90.00
_cell.angle_gamma   90.00
#
_symmetry.space_group_name_H-M   'P 1'
#
loop_
_entity.id
_entity.type
_entity.pdbx_description
1 polymer ?
#
loop_
_entity_poly.entity_id
_entity_poly.type
_entity_poly.pdbx_seq_one_letter_code
_entity_poly.pdbx_strand_id
1 'polypeptide(L)'
;MHAGGQSRRLPGYAPSGKILTPIPVFRWARGQKLGQNLLSLQVPLYEKIMERAPEKLRTLIASGDVYIRAEKPLQDIPDADVVCYGLWVDPVLATHHGVFVSDRKQPEALDFMLQKPSLQELENLSKTHLFLMDIGIWLLSDRAVELLMKRSQKDASYSDLKYYDLYSAFGLSLGNHPRIIDDELNKLSVAILPLPGGEFYNYGTSRELLSSTVTLQNKVYDQRQIMHRKVKPNPAIFVQNAEIGVTLSSNNDNLWIENSFVGASWKIGSRQIITGVPRNDWTLALPDGVCVDIVPLAEKRWVVRPYGFDDVFKGDIQDEKTLFLGMPFIGWLAKRGLTPDDVIGRKDDLAAAGICPVVEDIEERRKVLCWMTSELELAEGKKIWLNSQRLSADEISAKADLRQLYAQRESFRKGNWELLARNYEKSVFYQLDLADVAEDFHCLKIDKPDVLPSDAPQMQRIHNRMLRAEIAKLNGKDFLNDE
;
A
#
# COMPACT_ATOMS: atom_id res chain seq x y z
N MET A 1 -3.63 4.55 -15.58
CA MET A 1 -3.02 4.59 -14.23
C MET A 1 -1.67 3.95 -14.28
N HIS A 2 -0.64 4.58 -13.75
CA HIS A 2 0.63 3.91 -13.65
C HIS A 2 0.68 3.12 -12.34
N ALA A 3 0.59 1.80 -12.47
CA ALA A 3 0.80 0.87 -11.36
C ALA A 3 2.30 0.50 -11.22
N GLY A 4 3.13 1.19 -11.98
CA GLY A 4 4.55 0.93 -12.08
C GLY A 4 5.34 1.43 -10.89
N GLY A 5 6.59 1.00 -10.84
CA GLY A 5 7.54 1.26 -9.76
C GLY A 5 7.92 -0.04 -9.07
N GLN A 6 9.13 -0.05 -8.52
CA GLN A 6 9.70 -1.28 -7.93
C GLN A 6 9.02 -1.70 -6.62
N SER A 7 8.09 -0.89 -6.09
CA SER A 7 7.33 -1.16 -4.85
C SER A 7 8.19 -1.62 -3.67
N ARG A 8 9.45 -1.20 -3.63
CA ARG A 8 10.50 -1.67 -2.72
C ARG A 8 10.10 -1.56 -1.25
N ARG A 9 9.38 -0.49 -0.88
CA ARG A 9 8.98 -0.17 0.49
C ARG A 9 7.68 -0.83 0.94
N LEU A 10 7.02 -1.57 0.05
CA LEU A 10 5.83 -2.36 0.33
C LEU A 10 5.89 -3.67 -0.50
N PRO A 11 6.83 -4.58 -0.14
CA PRO A 11 7.14 -5.76 -0.96
C PRO A 11 5.95 -6.68 -1.21
N GLY A 12 5.11 -6.92 -0.21
CA GLY A 12 3.98 -7.83 -0.29
C GLY A 12 2.98 -7.51 -1.41
N TYR A 13 2.92 -6.26 -1.86
CA TYR A 13 2.07 -5.84 -2.98
C TYR A 13 2.84 -5.47 -4.25
N ALA A 14 4.15 -5.72 -4.30
CA ALA A 14 4.95 -5.49 -5.49
C ALA A 14 4.52 -6.38 -6.67
N PRO A 15 4.27 -7.69 -6.49
CA PRO A 15 3.89 -8.56 -7.60
C PRO A 15 2.55 -8.19 -8.25
N SER A 16 1.54 -7.87 -7.45
CA SER A 16 0.19 -7.52 -7.94
C SER A 16 0.05 -6.05 -8.37
N GLY A 17 1.04 -5.23 -8.02
CA GLY A 17 0.94 -3.78 -8.10
C GLY A 17 0.16 -3.18 -6.92
N LYS A 18 0.67 -2.10 -6.34
CA LYS A 18 0.08 -1.44 -5.16
C LYS A 18 -1.37 -0.98 -5.38
N ILE A 19 -1.72 -0.66 -6.61
CA ILE A 19 -3.07 -0.23 -6.96
C ILE A 19 -4.15 -1.27 -6.67
N LEU A 20 -3.78 -2.54 -6.59
CA LEU A 20 -4.67 -3.64 -6.25
C LEU A 20 -4.61 -4.03 -4.76
N THR A 21 -3.94 -3.21 -3.94
CA THR A 21 -3.94 -3.40 -2.47
C THR A 21 -5.37 -3.37 -1.94
N PRO A 22 -5.82 -4.41 -1.22
CA PRO A 22 -7.13 -4.42 -0.61
C PRO A 22 -7.24 -3.34 0.47
N ILE A 23 -8.32 -2.58 0.46
CA ILE A 23 -8.58 -1.53 1.45
C ILE A 23 -9.76 -1.94 2.33
N PRO A 24 -9.54 -2.37 3.58
CA PRO A 24 -10.57 -2.97 4.44
C PRO A 24 -11.48 -1.97 5.16
N VAL A 25 -11.54 -0.74 4.69
CA VAL A 25 -12.35 0.34 5.27
C VAL A 25 -13.61 0.58 4.45
N PHE A 26 -14.61 1.24 5.03
CA PHE A 26 -15.90 1.54 4.41
C PHE A 26 -16.72 0.30 3.98
N ARG A 27 -16.40 -0.89 4.49
CA ARG A 27 -17.05 -2.14 4.06
C ARG A 27 -18.56 -2.15 4.17
N TRP A 28 -19.07 -1.47 5.17
CA TRP A 28 -20.48 -1.49 5.52
C TRP A 28 -21.16 -0.17 5.26
N ALA A 29 -20.40 0.88 5.06
CA ALA A 29 -20.93 2.20 4.78
C ALA A 29 -21.19 2.36 3.28
N ARG A 30 -22.35 2.84 2.93
CA ARG A 30 -22.72 3.28 1.56
C ARG A 30 -22.70 2.18 0.48
N GLY A 31 -22.90 0.91 0.84
CA GLY A 31 -23.00 -0.18 -0.13
C GLY A 31 -21.69 -0.50 -0.88
N GLN A 32 -20.57 -0.29 -0.24
CA GLN A 32 -19.26 -0.58 -0.84
C GLN A 32 -19.03 -2.07 -1.02
N LYS A 33 -18.33 -2.43 -2.11
CA LYS A 33 -18.03 -3.81 -2.45
C LYS A 33 -17.04 -4.44 -1.46
N LEU A 34 -17.24 -5.73 -1.19
CA LEU A 34 -16.39 -6.49 -0.27
C LEU A 34 -14.97 -6.68 -0.76
N GLY A 35 -14.79 -6.81 -2.05
CA GLY A 35 -13.50 -6.95 -2.71
C GLY A 35 -12.83 -5.63 -3.08
N GLN A 36 -13.24 -4.51 -2.46
CA GLN A 36 -12.67 -3.21 -2.81
C GLN A 36 -11.16 -3.16 -2.61
N ASN A 37 -10.50 -2.53 -3.55
CA ASN A 37 -9.08 -2.26 -3.53
C ASN A 37 -8.84 -0.78 -3.86
N LEU A 38 -7.59 -0.37 -3.84
CA LEU A 38 -7.22 1.02 -4.06
C LEU A 38 -7.72 1.52 -5.44
N LEU A 39 -7.64 0.69 -6.49
CA LEU A 39 -8.17 1.00 -7.81
C LEU A 39 -9.66 1.30 -7.78
N SER A 40 -10.45 0.39 -7.20
CA SER A 40 -11.91 0.55 -7.16
C SER A 40 -12.38 1.76 -6.38
N LEU A 41 -11.58 2.24 -5.41
CA LEU A 41 -11.85 3.46 -4.67
C LEU A 41 -11.52 4.74 -5.44
N GLN A 42 -10.52 4.68 -6.33
CA GLN A 42 -10.04 5.84 -7.09
C GLN A 42 -10.86 6.11 -8.35
N VAL A 43 -11.28 5.04 -9.05
CA VAL A 43 -11.96 5.15 -10.36
C VAL A 43 -13.13 6.15 -10.36
N PRO A 44 -14.04 6.18 -9.37
CA PRO A 44 -15.16 7.11 -9.40
C PRO A 44 -14.78 8.59 -9.39
N LEU A 45 -13.65 8.97 -8.79
CA LEU A 45 -13.14 10.34 -8.86
C LEU A 45 -12.58 10.64 -10.25
N TYR A 46 -11.84 9.70 -10.81
CA TYR A 46 -11.22 9.88 -12.13
C TYR A 46 -12.26 9.94 -13.26
N GLU A 47 -13.31 9.15 -13.18
CA GLU A 47 -14.46 9.23 -14.09
C GLU A 47 -15.09 10.63 -14.04
N LYS A 48 -15.38 11.16 -12.86
CA LYS A 48 -15.93 12.50 -12.70
C LYS A 48 -15.01 13.61 -13.23
N ILE A 49 -13.70 13.45 -13.10
CA ILE A 49 -12.73 14.40 -13.66
C ILE A 49 -12.77 14.32 -15.19
N MET A 50 -12.73 13.11 -15.76
CA MET A 50 -12.72 12.91 -17.21
C MET A 50 -14.03 13.34 -17.88
N GLU A 51 -15.18 13.17 -17.24
CA GLU A 51 -16.49 13.65 -17.72
C GLU A 51 -16.54 15.17 -17.86
N ARG A 52 -15.72 15.91 -17.09
CA ARG A 52 -15.66 17.36 -17.11
C ARG A 52 -14.46 17.90 -17.88
N ALA A 53 -13.55 17.03 -18.30
CA ALA A 53 -12.36 17.44 -19.04
C ALA A 53 -12.73 17.99 -20.43
N PRO A 54 -12.08 19.07 -20.90
CA PRO A 54 -12.17 19.51 -22.28
C PRO A 54 -11.82 18.38 -23.25
N GLU A 55 -12.43 18.36 -24.42
CA GLU A 55 -12.24 17.30 -25.45
C GLU A 55 -10.76 17.06 -25.80
N LYS A 56 -9.93 18.07 -25.66
CA LYS A 56 -8.48 18.01 -25.88
C LYS A 56 -7.75 17.11 -24.87
N LEU A 57 -8.25 17.01 -23.62
CA LEU A 57 -7.61 16.29 -22.51
C LEU A 57 -8.14 14.86 -22.41
N ARG A 58 -7.66 13.95 -23.25
CA ARG A 58 -8.17 12.59 -23.38
C ARG A 58 -7.48 11.56 -22.48
N THR A 59 -6.32 11.91 -21.93
CA THR A 59 -5.52 10.97 -21.11
C THR A 59 -5.41 11.48 -19.69
N LEU A 60 -5.80 10.64 -18.73
CA LEU A 60 -5.55 10.88 -17.32
C LEU A 60 -4.44 9.93 -16.84
N ILE A 61 -3.35 10.50 -16.32
CA ILE A 61 -2.34 9.76 -15.57
C ILE A 61 -2.64 9.92 -14.08
N ALA A 62 -2.68 8.79 -13.37
CA ALA A 62 -2.91 8.80 -11.93
C ALA A 62 -1.91 7.92 -11.20
N SER A 63 -1.47 8.34 -10.02
CA SER A 63 -0.61 7.55 -9.15
C SER A 63 -1.34 6.29 -8.65
N GLY A 64 -0.65 5.15 -8.66
CA GLY A 64 -1.19 3.85 -8.29
C GLY A 64 -1.07 3.49 -6.81
N ASP A 65 -0.39 4.29 -6.00
CA ASP A 65 -0.14 4.01 -4.59
C ASP A 65 -0.68 5.10 -3.65
N VAL A 66 -1.69 5.83 -4.12
CA VAL A 66 -2.40 6.84 -3.31
C VAL A 66 -3.91 6.63 -3.40
N TYR A 67 -4.63 7.03 -2.39
CA TYR A 67 -6.07 7.23 -2.43
C TYR A 67 -6.37 8.71 -2.26
N ILE A 68 -7.09 9.27 -3.21
CA ILE A 68 -7.49 10.67 -3.20
C ILE A 68 -9.00 10.71 -3.01
N ARG A 69 -9.43 11.47 -2.02
CA ARG A 69 -10.83 11.68 -1.70
C ARG A 69 -11.16 13.14 -1.91
N ALA A 70 -12.23 13.42 -2.63
CA ALA A 70 -12.75 14.78 -2.82
C ALA A 70 -14.25 14.78 -2.53
N GLU A 71 -14.67 15.64 -1.60
CA GLU A 71 -16.08 15.74 -1.20
C GLU A 71 -16.79 16.94 -1.82
N LYS A 72 -16.02 17.95 -2.25
CA LYS A 72 -16.58 19.17 -2.85
C LYS A 72 -16.71 19.02 -4.36
N PRO A 73 -17.61 19.77 -5.00
CA PRO A 73 -17.70 19.82 -6.45
C PRO A 73 -16.37 20.22 -7.09
N LEU A 74 -16.04 19.57 -8.20
CA LEU A 74 -14.85 19.91 -8.99
C LEU A 74 -15.02 21.29 -9.65
N GLN A 75 -13.92 22.02 -9.77
CA GLN A 75 -13.83 23.25 -10.55
C GLN A 75 -13.86 22.96 -12.04
N ASP A 76 -14.07 23.98 -12.86
CA ASP A 76 -13.94 23.88 -14.31
C ASP A 76 -12.48 23.64 -14.68
N ILE A 77 -12.26 22.77 -15.66
CA ILE A 77 -10.94 22.34 -16.08
C ILE A 77 -10.49 23.22 -17.25
N PRO A 78 -9.35 23.93 -17.16
CA PRO A 78 -8.86 24.79 -18.23
C PRO A 78 -8.52 24.02 -19.50
N ASP A 79 -8.66 24.64 -20.66
CA ASP A 79 -8.19 24.11 -21.94
C ASP A 79 -6.67 24.36 -22.09
N ALA A 80 -5.88 23.43 -21.56
CA ALA A 80 -4.42 23.42 -21.63
C ALA A 80 -3.90 22.10 -22.20
N ASP A 81 -2.61 22.01 -22.54
CA ASP A 81 -2.01 20.74 -22.97
C ASP A 81 -1.80 19.76 -21.81
N VAL A 82 -1.55 20.31 -20.62
CA VAL A 82 -1.40 19.56 -19.37
C VAL A 82 -2.16 20.27 -18.27
N VAL A 83 -2.97 19.52 -17.51
CA VAL A 83 -3.61 20.04 -16.29
C VAL A 83 -3.26 19.12 -15.13
N CYS A 84 -2.64 19.68 -14.09
CA CYS A 84 -2.20 18.93 -12.91
C CYS A 84 -3.06 19.32 -11.70
N TYR A 85 -3.54 18.32 -10.97
CA TYR A 85 -4.22 18.54 -9.70
C TYR A 85 -3.24 18.50 -8.52
N GLY A 86 -3.43 19.42 -7.59
CA GLY A 86 -2.65 19.48 -6.37
C GLY A 86 -3.49 19.80 -5.13
N LEU A 87 -2.86 19.78 -3.98
CA LEU A 87 -3.47 20.14 -2.70
C LEU A 87 -2.70 21.26 -2.01
N TRP A 88 -3.45 22.15 -1.37
CA TRP A 88 -2.92 23.05 -0.38
C TRP A 88 -2.59 22.25 0.88
N VAL A 89 -1.31 22.21 1.23
CA VAL A 89 -0.83 21.44 2.39
C VAL A 89 0.20 22.24 3.18
N ASP A 90 0.47 21.78 4.38
CA ASP A 90 1.61 22.29 5.16
C ASP A 90 2.94 22.06 4.41
N PRO A 91 3.86 23.04 4.39
CA PRO A 91 5.15 22.92 3.72
C PRO A 91 5.95 21.68 4.11
N VAL A 92 5.87 21.24 5.38
CA VAL A 92 6.56 20.02 5.85
C VAL A 92 6.09 18.79 5.07
N LEU A 93 4.78 18.65 4.82
CA LEU A 93 4.24 17.54 4.04
C LEU A 93 4.70 17.60 2.58
N ALA A 94 4.73 18.79 2.00
CA ALA A 94 5.12 19.00 0.60
C ALA A 94 6.59 18.61 0.32
N THR A 95 7.49 18.61 1.32
CA THR A 95 8.90 18.23 1.15
C THR A 95 9.10 16.80 0.66
N HIS A 96 8.11 15.94 0.82
CA HIS A 96 8.20 14.52 0.42
C HIS A 96 7.62 14.22 -0.98
N HIS A 97 7.05 15.24 -1.64
CA HIS A 97 6.31 15.11 -2.89
C HIS A 97 6.82 16.06 -3.98
N GLY A 98 6.27 15.92 -5.17
CA GLY A 98 6.35 16.95 -6.20
C GLY A 98 5.57 18.20 -5.76
N VAL A 99 6.01 19.37 -6.21
CA VAL A 99 5.38 20.65 -5.87
C VAL A 99 5.24 21.50 -7.12
N PHE A 100 4.02 21.92 -7.42
CA PHE A 100 3.70 22.87 -8.47
C PHE A 100 3.79 24.28 -7.89
N VAL A 101 4.57 25.14 -8.52
CA VAL A 101 4.75 26.54 -8.11
C VAL A 101 4.11 27.47 -9.12
N SER A 102 3.37 28.46 -8.66
CA SER A 102 2.73 29.48 -9.50
C SER A 102 2.99 30.90 -8.99
N ASP A 103 3.00 31.87 -9.91
CA ASP A 103 2.99 33.28 -9.53
C ASP A 103 1.64 33.64 -8.89
N ARG A 104 1.67 34.49 -7.86
CA ARG A 104 0.45 34.94 -7.15
C ARG A 104 -0.54 35.68 -8.05
N LYS A 105 -0.09 36.26 -9.15
CA LYS A 105 -0.93 36.96 -10.12
C LYS A 105 -1.58 36.02 -11.12
N GLN A 106 -1.02 34.81 -11.29
CA GLN A 106 -1.52 33.79 -12.22
C GLN A 106 -1.53 32.42 -11.51
N PRO A 107 -2.40 32.23 -10.50
CA PRO A 107 -2.35 31.07 -9.61
C PRO A 107 -2.68 29.75 -10.31
N GLU A 108 -3.33 29.77 -11.46
CA GLU A 108 -3.68 28.57 -12.23
C GLU A 108 -2.62 28.20 -13.29
N ALA A 109 -1.66 29.09 -13.58
CA ALA A 109 -0.57 28.80 -14.50
C ALA A 109 0.63 28.22 -13.76
N LEU A 110 1.14 27.08 -14.23
CA LEU A 110 2.37 26.51 -13.69
C LEU A 110 3.56 27.42 -14.06
N ASP A 111 4.29 27.91 -13.06
CA ASP A 111 5.54 28.59 -13.27
C ASP A 111 6.68 27.61 -13.44
N PHE A 112 6.84 26.72 -12.48
CA PHE A 112 7.74 25.57 -12.54
C PHE A 112 7.34 24.50 -11.53
N MET A 113 7.90 23.28 -11.68
CA MET A 113 7.75 22.19 -10.75
C MET A 113 9.04 21.95 -9.97
N LEU A 114 8.92 21.49 -8.72
CA LEU A 114 10.01 21.01 -7.88
C LEU A 114 9.77 19.56 -7.47
N GLN A 115 10.86 18.81 -7.27
CA GLN A 115 10.80 17.46 -6.74
C GLN A 115 11.44 17.41 -5.35
N LYS A 116 10.63 17.09 -4.35
CA LYS A 116 11.05 16.95 -2.95
C LYS A 116 11.90 18.14 -2.48
N PRO A 117 11.37 19.36 -2.58
CA PRO A 117 12.09 20.56 -2.17
C PRO A 117 12.37 20.53 -0.67
N SER A 118 13.40 21.24 -0.25
CA SER A 118 13.66 21.45 1.18
C SER A 118 12.61 22.39 1.80
N LEU A 119 12.40 22.27 3.11
CA LEU A 119 11.49 23.16 3.84
C LEU A 119 11.88 24.63 3.67
N GLN A 120 13.17 24.93 3.78
CA GLN A 120 13.71 26.28 3.60
C GLN A 120 13.42 26.84 2.19
N GLU A 121 13.49 26.02 1.15
CA GLU A 121 13.15 26.43 -0.21
C GLU A 121 11.66 26.77 -0.33
N LEU A 122 10.76 25.95 0.23
CA LEU A 122 9.31 26.22 0.23
C LEU A 122 8.97 27.46 1.05
N GLU A 123 9.58 27.66 2.22
CA GLU A 123 9.39 28.86 3.03
C GLU A 123 9.85 30.14 2.30
N ASN A 124 10.94 30.09 1.56
CA ASN A 124 11.40 31.20 0.75
C ASN A 124 10.46 31.46 -0.44
N LEU A 125 10.01 30.43 -1.16
CA LEU A 125 9.09 30.53 -2.26
C LEU A 125 7.73 31.09 -1.83
N SER A 126 7.24 30.71 -0.66
CA SER A 126 5.94 31.17 -0.14
C SER A 126 5.86 32.69 0.05
N LYS A 127 6.97 33.42 0.06
CA LYS A 127 6.99 34.90 0.13
C LYS A 127 6.51 35.56 -1.16
N THR A 128 6.74 34.93 -2.31
CA THR A 128 6.47 35.50 -3.64
C THR A 128 5.53 34.64 -4.49
N HIS A 129 5.49 33.34 -4.27
CA HIS A 129 4.72 32.38 -5.05
C HIS A 129 3.64 31.67 -4.21
N LEU A 130 2.76 30.98 -4.88
CA LEU A 130 1.90 29.96 -4.31
C LEU A 130 2.45 28.59 -4.70
N PHE A 131 2.13 27.55 -3.91
CA PHE A 131 2.48 26.19 -4.28
C PHE A 131 1.38 25.21 -3.92
N LEU A 132 1.24 24.16 -4.76
CA LEU A 132 0.39 23.00 -4.52
C LEU A 132 1.25 21.74 -4.46
N MET A 133 1.00 20.87 -3.50
CA MET A 133 1.58 19.53 -3.50
C MET A 133 0.95 18.71 -4.62
N ASP A 134 1.77 18.09 -5.46
CA ASP A 134 1.34 17.14 -6.48
C ASP A 134 0.68 15.91 -5.85
N ILE A 135 -0.51 15.57 -6.30
CA ILE A 135 -1.27 14.41 -5.83
C ILE A 135 -1.27 13.26 -6.85
N GLY A 136 -0.49 13.41 -7.92
CA GLY A 136 -0.36 12.39 -8.96
C GLY A 136 -1.59 12.24 -9.85
N ILE A 137 -2.37 13.29 -10.08
CA ILE A 137 -3.45 13.35 -11.08
C ILE A 137 -3.09 14.37 -12.13
N TRP A 138 -2.84 13.90 -13.35
CA TRP A 138 -2.45 14.73 -14.49
C TRP A 138 -3.30 14.41 -15.69
N LEU A 139 -3.91 15.44 -16.29
CA LEU A 139 -4.64 15.35 -17.55
C LEU A 139 -3.72 15.79 -18.68
N LEU A 140 -3.68 15.06 -19.77
CA LEU A 140 -2.80 15.29 -20.89
C LEU A 140 -3.56 15.34 -22.21
N SER A 141 -3.19 16.30 -23.06
CA SER A 141 -3.57 16.32 -24.48
C SER A 141 -2.84 15.23 -25.26
N ASP A 142 -3.37 14.84 -26.41
CA ASP A 142 -2.71 13.89 -27.31
C ASP A 142 -1.28 14.36 -27.65
N ARG A 143 -1.09 15.66 -27.88
CA ARG A 143 0.23 16.27 -28.11
C ARG A 143 1.18 16.03 -26.93
N ALA A 144 0.73 16.22 -25.70
CA ALA A 144 1.57 15.96 -24.52
C ALA A 144 1.93 14.49 -24.38
N VAL A 145 0.97 13.59 -24.66
CA VAL A 145 1.20 12.13 -24.66
C VAL A 145 2.22 11.71 -25.74
N GLU A 146 2.10 12.24 -26.96
CA GLU A 146 3.07 11.96 -28.05
C GLU A 146 4.48 12.37 -27.66
N LEU A 147 4.65 13.55 -27.07
CA LEU A 147 5.96 14.01 -26.62
C LEU A 147 6.50 13.15 -25.46
N LEU A 148 5.66 12.77 -24.52
CA LEU A 148 6.03 11.87 -23.42
C LEU A 148 6.49 10.50 -23.96
N MET A 149 5.75 9.93 -24.89
CA MET A 149 6.11 8.67 -25.55
C MET A 149 7.41 8.80 -26.34
N LYS A 150 7.59 9.88 -27.10
CA LYS A 150 8.83 10.15 -27.86
C LYS A 150 10.06 10.19 -26.94
N ARG A 151 9.93 10.80 -25.74
CA ARG A 151 11.03 10.85 -24.75
C ARG A 151 11.30 9.51 -24.08
N SER A 152 10.33 8.58 -24.08
CA SER A 152 10.46 7.23 -23.54
C SER A 152 11.07 6.22 -24.53
N GLN A 153 11.40 6.62 -25.75
CA GLN A 153 12.01 5.76 -26.77
C GLN A 153 13.53 5.90 -26.78
N LYS A 154 14.26 4.82 -27.07
CA LYS A 154 15.67 4.85 -27.35
C LYS A 154 15.96 5.16 -28.82
N ASP A 155 15.10 4.66 -29.69
CA ASP A 155 15.19 4.86 -31.14
C ASP A 155 13.80 5.09 -31.76
N ALA A 156 13.75 5.36 -33.06
CA ALA A 156 12.51 5.61 -33.78
C ALA A 156 11.63 4.35 -34.01
N SER A 157 12.09 3.17 -33.58
CA SER A 157 11.44 1.88 -33.92
C SER A 157 10.37 1.44 -32.91
N TYR A 158 10.18 2.14 -31.81
CA TYR A 158 9.30 1.77 -30.68
C TYR A 158 9.62 0.40 -30.03
N SER A 159 10.67 -0.28 -30.47
CA SER A 159 11.01 -1.62 -30.00
C SER A 159 11.83 -1.61 -28.71
N ASP A 160 12.49 -0.51 -28.42
CA ASP A 160 13.34 -0.38 -27.25
C ASP A 160 12.98 0.90 -26.47
N LEU A 161 12.53 0.70 -25.22
CA LEU A 161 12.11 1.78 -24.32
C LEU A 161 13.24 2.13 -23.36
N LYS A 162 13.39 3.42 -23.07
CA LYS A 162 14.22 3.92 -21.98
C LYS A 162 13.34 4.43 -20.85
N TYR A 163 13.87 4.32 -19.64
CA TYR A 163 13.24 4.94 -18.49
C TYR A 163 13.21 6.46 -18.66
N TYR A 164 12.01 7.03 -18.61
CA TYR A 164 11.79 8.46 -18.61
C TYR A 164 10.81 8.80 -17.48
N ASP A 165 11.31 9.52 -16.50
CA ASP A 165 10.55 9.79 -15.26
C ASP A 165 9.51 10.89 -15.47
N LEU A 166 8.25 10.60 -15.11
CA LEU A 166 7.14 11.53 -15.26
C LEU A 166 7.36 12.80 -14.41
N TYR A 167 7.89 12.66 -13.21
CA TYR A 167 7.99 13.76 -12.25
C TYR A 167 9.31 14.53 -12.39
N SER A 168 10.43 13.81 -12.38
CA SER A 168 11.77 14.39 -12.36
C SER A 168 12.35 14.72 -13.75
N ALA A 169 11.68 14.30 -14.83
CA ALA A 169 12.06 14.65 -16.20
C ALA A 169 10.95 15.43 -16.89
N PHE A 170 9.80 14.79 -17.16
CA PHE A 170 8.70 15.47 -17.85
C PHE A 170 8.16 16.66 -17.04
N GLY A 171 7.84 16.45 -15.76
CA GLY A 171 7.28 17.51 -14.90
C GLY A 171 8.21 18.71 -14.73
N LEU A 172 9.52 18.48 -14.55
CA LEU A 172 10.50 19.57 -14.44
C LEU A 172 10.73 20.33 -15.75
N SER A 173 10.24 19.81 -16.88
CA SER A 173 10.26 20.48 -18.19
C SER A 173 9.01 21.29 -18.47
N LEU A 174 8.05 21.34 -17.54
CA LEU A 174 6.78 22.05 -17.69
C LEU A 174 6.78 23.42 -17.01
N GLY A 175 5.94 24.31 -17.51
CA GLY A 175 5.68 25.63 -16.93
C GLY A 175 6.36 26.77 -17.66
N ASN A 176 6.16 28.00 -17.16
CA ASN A 176 6.69 29.23 -17.76
C ASN A 176 8.21 29.37 -17.57
N HIS A 177 8.74 28.89 -16.44
CA HIS A 177 10.17 28.90 -16.10
C HIS A 177 10.66 27.49 -15.74
N PRO A 178 10.63 26.54 -16.70
CA PRO A 178 10.93 25.14 -16.44
C PRO A 178 12.35 24.94 -15.91
N ARG A 179 12.54 23.93 -15.08
CA ARG A 179 13.84 23.58 -14.49
C ARG A 179 14.72 22.78 -15.47
N ILE A 180 14.10 22.12 -16.46
CA ILE A 180 14.75 21.41 -17.53
C ILE A 180 14.37 22.04 -18.85
N ILE A 181 15.35 22.39 -19.67
CA ILE A 181 15.13 22.97 -20.99
C ILE A 181 14.91 21.84 -22.01
N ASP A 182 13.75 21.87 -22.65
CA ASP A 182 13.36 21.01 -23.75
C ASP A 182 12.49 21.80 -24.73
N ASP A 183 12.99 21.99 -25.94
CA ASP A 183 12.40 22.89 -26.96
C ASP A 183 10.96 22.54 -27.37
N GLU A 184 10.52 21.29 -27.15
CA GLU A 184 9.17 20.84 -27.48
C GLU A 184 8.27 20.84 -26.24
N LEU A 185 8.76 20.31 -25.09
CA LEU A 185 7.99 20.21 -23.85
C LEU A 185 7.73 21.59 -23.23
N ASN A 186 8.70 22.50 -23.29
CA ASN A 186 8.53 23.85 -22.76
C ASN A 186 7.48 24.69 -23.50
N LYS A 187 6.98 24.22 -24.67
CA LYS A 187 5.91 24.86 -25.44
C LYS A 187 4.51 24.35 -25.10
N LEU A 188 4.40 23.37 -24.19
CA LEU A 188 3.11 22.91 -23.73
C LEU A 188 2.49 23.94 -22.80
N SER A 189 1.22 24.24 -23.00
CA SER A 189 0.44 25.03 -22.05
C SER A 189 0.10 24.17 -20.84
N VAL A 190 0.35 24.69 -19.61
CA VAL A 190 0.19 23.93 -18.39
C VAL A 190 -0.63 24.72 -17.37
N ALA A 191 -1.66 24.10 -16.87
CA ALA A 191 -2.47 24.63 -15.77
C ALA A 191 -2.36 23.75 -14.54
N ILE A 192 -2.51 24.34 -13.36
CA ILE A 192 -2.57 23.65 -12.09
C ILE A 192 -3.86 23.98 -11.37
N LEU A 193 -4.50 23.00 -10.79
CA LEU A 193 -5.77 23.15 -10.09
C LEU A 193 -5.70 22.59 -8.67
N PRO A 194 -6.15 23.34 -7.66
CA PRO A 194 -6.37 22.76 -6.36
C PRO A 194 -7.58 21.83 -6.39
N LEU A 195 -7.47 20.63 -5.83
CA LEU A 195 -8.61 19.72 -5.67
C LEU A 195 -9.47 20.18 -4.49
N PRO A 196 -10.72 20.64 -4.71
CA PRO A 196 -11.52 21.23 -3.65
C PRO A 196 -11.90 20.23 -2.56
N GLY A 197 -11.52 20.51 -1.31
CA GLY A 197 -11.77 19.61 -0.19
C GLY A 197 -11.09 18.25 -0.36
N GLY A 198 -9.99 18.22 -1.10
CA GLY A 198 -9.23 17.02 -1.36
C GLY A 198 -8.49 16.52 -0.12
N GLU A 199 -8.44 15.21 0.02
CA GLU A 199 -7.68 14.48 1.03
C GLU A 199 -6.78 13.48 0.34
N PHE A 200 -5.57 13.33 0.85
CA PHE A 200 -4.53 12.49 0.26
C PHE A 200 -4.07 11.42 1.24
N TYR A 201 -4.11 10.16 0.82
CA TYR A 201 -3.72 9.00 1.61
C TYR A 201 -2.69 8.20 0.84
N ASN A 202 -1.47 8.15 1.35
CA ASN A 202 -0.37 7.42 0.71
C ASN A 202 -0.37 5.95 1.15
N TYR A 203 -0.09 5.05 0.21
CA TYR A 203 0.03 3.60 0.38
C TYR A 203 1.38 3.08 -0.12
N GLY A 204 2.37 3.95 -0.18
CA GLY A 204 3.68 3.67 -0.76
C GLY A 204 4.61 2.81 0.09
N THR A 205 4.38 2.75 1.42
CA THR A 205 5.22 2.02 2.39
C THR A 205 4.38 1.18 3.34
N SER A 206 5.03 0.25 4.06
CA SER A 206 4.38 -0.54 5.13
C SER A 206 3.72 0.34 6.19
N ARG A 207 4.40 1.40 6.60
CA ARG A 207 3.89 2.37 7.58
C ARG A 207 2.68 3.13 7.06
N GLU A 208 2.75 3.61 5.83
CA GLU A 208 1.66 4.36 5.20
C GLU A 208 0.44 3.49 4.90
N LEU A 209 0.64 2.20 4.54
CA LEU A 209 -0.45 1.23 4.40
C LEU A 209 -1.32 1.21 5.66
N LEU A 210 -0.72 1.12 6.83
CA LEU A 210 -1.44 1.07 8.10
C LEU A 210 -1.99 2.44 8.51
N SER A 211 -1.16 3.49 8.52
CA SER A 211 -1.59 4.82 8.97
C SER A 211 -2.70 5.43 8.12
N SER A 212 -2.63 5.29 6.80
CA SER A 212 -3.68 5.74 5.89
C SER A 212 -4.98 4.95 6.10
N THR A 213 -4.86 3.63 6.29
CA THR A 213 -6.03 2.78 6.55
C THR A 213 -6.68 3.12 7.90
N VAL A 214 -5.90 3.36 8.95
CA VAL A 214 -6.38 3.85 10.26
C VAL A 214 -7.13 5.17 10.10
N THR A 215 -6.54 6.12 9.39
CA THR A 215 -7.15 7.44 9.18
C THR A 215 -8.49 7.33 8.44
N LEU A 216 -8.55 6.52 7.39
CA LEU A 216 -9.78 6.26 6.64
C LEU A 216 -10.83 5.55 7.50
N GLN A 217 -10.42 4.55 8.30
CA GLN A 217 -11.32 3.82 9.18
C GLN A 217 -11.96 4.74 10.22
N ASN A 218 -11.21 5.70 10.75
CA ASN A 218 -11.72 6.67 11.70
C ASN A 218 -12.73 7.69 11.10
N LYS A 219 -12.88 7.72 9.77
CA LYS A 219 -13.91 8.49 9.07
C LYS A 219 -15.24 7.72 8.91
N VAL A 220 -15.28 6.44 9.25
CA VAL A 220 -16.52 5.64 9.24
C VAL A 220 -17.33 5.93 10.49
N TYR A 221 -18.33 6.79 10.34
CA TYR A 221 -19.14 7.31 11.45
C TYR A 221 -20.03 6.27 12.12
N ASP A 222 -20.53 5.30 11.37
CA ASP A 222 -21.45 4.28 11.85
C ASP A 222 -20.89 3.48 13.02
N GLN A 223 -19.66 3.00 12.97
CA GLN A 223 -19.02 2.30 14.09
C GLN A 223 -18.81 3.21 15.29
N ARG A 224 -18.44 4.46 15.07
CA ARG A 224 -18.26 5.46 16.13
C ARG A 224 -19.58 5.83 16.79
N GLN A 225 -20.66 5.91 16.02
CA GLN A 225 -22.01 6.18 16.55
C GLN A 225 -22.50 5.05 17.43
N ILE A 226 -22.33 3.79 17.01
CA ILE A 226 -22.76 2.60 17.76
C ILE A 226 -21.98 2.48 19.08
N MET A 227 -20.69 2.74 19.06
CA MET A 227 -19.79 2.56 20.20
C MET A 227 -19.54 3.86 20.99
N HIS A 228 -20.22 4.97 20.68
CA HIS A 228 -20.06 6.28 21.32
C HIS A 228 -18.61 6.79 21.40
N ARG A 229 -17.76 6.42 20.47
CA ARG A 229 -16.34 6.78 20.45
C ARG A 229 -15.92 7.53 19.21
N LYS A 230 -14.83 8.30 19.33
CA LYS A 230 -14.26 9.10 18.23
C LYS A 230 -13.24 8.33 17.40
N VAL A 231 -12.57 7.35 17.99
CA VAL A 231 -11.47 6.58 17.40
C VAL A 231 -11.62 5.12 17.85
N LYS A 232 -11.28 4.16 16.99
CA LYS A 232 -11.22 2.75 17.40
C LYS A 232 -10.07 2.53 18.39
N PRO A 233 -10.24 1.69 19.44
CA PRO A 233 -9.20 1.42 20.43
C PRO A 233 -8.02 0.62 19.85
N ASN A 234 -8.29 -0.32 18.94
CA ASN A 234 -7.25 -1.10 18.23
C ASN A 234 -7.25 -0.76 16.72
N PRO A 235 -7.03 0.50 16.34
CA PRO A 235 -7.27 0.96 14.98
C PRO A 235 -6.27 0.40 13.97
N ALA A 236 -5.11 -0.07 14.40
CA ALA A 236 -4.00 -0.51 13.55
C ALA A 236 -3.92 -2.03 13.38
N ILE A 237 -4.99 -2.77 13.68
CA ILE A 237 -5.10 -4.21 13.42
C ILE A 237 -6.06 -4.44 12.26
N PHE A 238 -5.50 -4.93 11.14
CA PHE A 238 -6.25 -5.22 9.93
C PHE A 238 -6.07 -6.67 9.50
N VAL A 239 -7.18 -7.39 9.39
CA VAL A 239 -7.21 -8.76 8.89
C VAL A 239 -8.21 -8.84 7.76
N GLN A 240 -7.78 -9.32 6.60
CA GLN A 240 -8.62 -9.41 5.42
C GLN A 240 -8.24 -10.60 4.56
N ASN A 241 -9.24 -11.29 4.00
CA ASN A 241 -9.01 -12.43 3.12
C ASN A 241 -8.01 -13.42 3.76
N ALA A 242 -8.19 -13.74 5.04
CA ALA A 242 -7.25 -14.53 5.81
C ALA A 242 -7.97 -15.44 6.80
N GLU A 243 -7.30 -16.47 7.25
CA GLU A 243 -7.75 -17.36 8.32
C GLU A 243 -6.75 -17.29 9.47
N ILE A 244 -7.23 -16.96 10.67
CA ILE A 244 -6.41 -16.80 11.86
C ILE A 244 -6.85 -17.74 12.96
N GLY A 245 -5.89 -18.49 13.51
CA GLY A 245 -6.05 -19.35 14.68
C GLY A 245 -5.52 -18.74 15.97
N VAL A 246 -4.74 -17.64 15.88
CA VAL A 246 -4.24 -16.92 17.08
C VAL A 246 -5.28 -15.94 17.61
N THR A 247 -5.23 -15.67 18.91
CA THR A 247 -6.00 -14.58 19.53
C THR A 247 -5.23 -13.27 19.40
N LEU A 248 -5.87 -12.26 18.82
CA LEU A 248 -5.32 -10.91 18.69
C LEU A 248 -5.68 -10.05 19.89
N SER A 249 -4.79 -9.13 20.24
CA SER A 249 -4.95 -8.19 21.36
C SER A 249 -4.28 -6.85 21.04
N SER A 250 -4.36 -5.89 21.95
CA SER A 250 -3.65 -4.60 21.85
C SER A 250 -2.12 -4.74 21.71
N ASN A 251 -1.56 -5.88 22.10
CA ASN A 251 -0.12 -6.17 21.90
C ASN A 251 0.25 -6.39 20.41
N ASN A 252 -0.74 -6.55 19.55
CA ASN A 252 -0.55 -6.76 18.11
C ASN A 252 -0.74 -5.43 17.33
N ASP A 253 -0.22 -4.34 17.82
CA ASP A 253 -0.33 -3.02 17.19
C ASP A 253 0.41 -2.96 15.83
N ASN A 254 -0.14 -2.18 14.89
CA ASN A 254 0.40 -2.07 13.54
C ASN A 254 0.53 -3.43 12.82
N LEU A 255 -0.57 -4.19 12.82
CA LEU A 255 -0.65 -5.51 12.23
C LEU A 255 -1.52 -5.51 10.96
N TRP A 256 -0.98 -6.08 9.89
CA TRP A 256 -1.69 -6.32 8.64
C TRP A 256 -1.56 -7.78 8.24
N ILE A 257 -2.68 -8.50 8.13
CA ILE A 257 -2.73 -9.89 7.65
C ILE A 257 -3.68 -9.94 6.47
N GLU A 258 -3.16 -10.30 5.30
CA GLU A 258 -3.97 -10.39 4.07
C GLU A 258 -3.54 -11.60 3.25
N ASN A 259 -4.54 -12.29 2.63
CA ASN A 259 -4.31 -13.45 1.78
C ASN A 259 -3.45 -14.52 2.48
N SER A 260 -3.71 -14.80 3.75
CA SER A 260 -2.79 -15.60 4.57
C SER A 260 -3.51 -16.49 5.54
N PHE A 261 -2.86 -17.62 5.87
CA PHE A 261 -3.19 -18.49 6.98
C PHE A 261 -2.20 -18.28 8.13
N VAL A 262 -2.70 -17.95 9.31
CA VAL A 262 -1.93 -17.82 10.55
C VAL A 262 -2.48 -18.82 11.55
N GLY A 263 -1.78 -19.95 11.74
CA GLY A 263 -2.22 -21.06 12.58
C GLY A 263 -2.18 -20.74 14.08
N ALA A 264 -2.89 -21.53 14.88
CA ALA A 264 -2.97 -21.34 16.34
C ALA A 264 -1.62 -21.50 17.06
N SER A 265 -0.66 -22.20 16.43
CA SER A 265 0.71 -22.40 16.96
C SER A 265 1.69 -21.28 16.58
N TRP A 266 1.20 -20.22 15.93
CA TRP A 266 2.03 -19.06 15.64
C TRP A 266 2.09 -18.10 16.83
N LYS A 267 3.22 -17.41 16.95
CA LYS A 267 3.39 -16.25 17.83
C LYS A 267 3.70 -15.06 16.95
N ILE A 268 2.78 -14.11 16.92
CA ILE A 268 2.91 -12.86 16.17
C ILE A 268 2.90 -11.68 17.13
N GLY A 269 3.58 -10.62 16.75
CA GLY A 269 3.76 -9.43 17.57
C GLY A 269 3.15 -8.18 16.94
N SER A 270 3.88 -7.09 17.02
CA SER A 270 3.53 -5.79 16.46
C SER A 270 4.39 -5.40 15.25
N ARG A 271 3.94 -4.40 14.48
CA ARG A 271 4.60 -3.89 13.27
C ARG A 271 4.92 -5.01 12.27
N GLN A 272 3.89 -5.74 11.87
CA GLN A 272 4.00 -6.88 10.98
C GLN A 272 3.03 -6.78 9.81
N ILE A 273 3.50 -7.18 8.64
CA ILE A 273 2.70 -7.40 7.44
C ILE A 273 2.90 -8.87 7.03
N ILE A 274 1.81 -9.63 7.02
CA ILE A 274 1.82 -11.05 6.67
C ILE A 274 0.94 -11.24 5.45
N THR A 275 1.56 -11.60 4.32
CA THR A 275 0.87 -11.73 3.02
C THR A 275 1.23 -13.04 2.32
N GLY A 276 0.28 -13.57 1.55
CA GLY A 276 0.50 -14.70 0.65
C GLY A 276 0.73 -16.06 1.32
N VAL A 277 0.65 -16.17 2.64
CA VAL A 277 0.94 -17.40 3.36
C VAL A 277 -0.14 -18.46 3.12
N PRO A 278 0.19 -19.61 2.49
CA PRO A 278 -0.80 -20.66 2.25
C PRO A 278 -1.20 -21.37 3.55
N ARG A 279 -2.25 -22.21 3.52
CA ARG A 279 -2.62 -23.05 4.65
C ARG A 279 -1.45 -23.94 5.06
N ASN A 280 -1.19 -24.00 6.36
CA ASN A 280 -0.04 -24.69 6.94
C ASN A 280 -0.35 -25.15 8.38
N ASP A 281 0.51 -26.00 8.90
CA ASP A 281 0.51 -26.48 10.28
C ASP A 281 1.74 -25.99 11.07
N TRP A 282 2.34 -24.87 10.65
CA TRP A 282 3.59 -24.38 11.20
C TRP A 282 3.48 -23.97 12.67
N THR A 283 4.50 -24.30 13.42
CA THR A 283 4.84 -23.62 14.66
C THR A 283 5.88 -22.55 14.33
N LEU A 284 5.50 -21.29 14.45
CA LEU A 284 6.32 -20.16 14.03
C LEU A 284 6.23 -19.02 15.05
N ALA A 285 7.37 -18.43 15.37
CA ALA A 285 7.45 -17.20 16.14
C ALA A 285 8.11 -16.10 15.27
N LEU A 286 7.37 -15.03 15.00
CA LEU A 286 7.87 -13.89 14.26
C LEU A 286 8.22 -12.76 15.24
N PRO A 287 9.46 -12.28 15.26
CA PRO A 287 9.85 -11.11 16.05
C PRO A 287 9.06 -9.86 15.64
N ASP A 288 8.91 -8.91 16.56
CA ASP A 288 8.33 -7.59 16.26
C ASP A 288 9.08 -6.91 15.12
N GLY A 289 8.33 -6.28 14.23
CA GLY A 289 8.88 -5.59 13.07
C GLY A 289 9.30 -6.49 11.92
N VAL A 290 9.15 -7.81 12.05
CA VAL A 290 9.40 -8.77 10.95
C VAL A 290 8.11 -9.03 10.17
N CYS A 291 8.15 -8.75 8.89
CA CYS A 291 7.11 -9.02 7.92
C CYS A 291 7.41 -10.28 7.13
N VAL A 292 6.37 -10.95 6.62
CA VAL A 292 6.50 -12.18 5.84
C VAL A 292 5.60 -12.12 4.61
N ASP A 293 6.17 -12.48 3.47
CA ASP A 293 5.45 -12.66 2.23
C ASP A 293 5.86 -13.99 1.58
N ILE A 294 4.88 -14.81 1.24
CA ILE A 294 5.08 -16.09 0.54
C ILE A 294 4.48 -15.97 -0.85
N VAL A 295 5.35 -15.94 -1.86
CA VAL A 295 4.93 -15.65 -3.24
C VAL A 295 4.95 -16.94 -4.07
N PRO A 296 3.81 -17.37 -4.63
CA PRO A 296 3.81 -18.51 -5.53
C PRO A 296 4.47 -18.17 -6.86
N LEU A 297 5.17 -19.13 -7.40
CA LEU A 297 5.75 -19.15 -8.74
C LEU A 297 5.11 -20.27 -9.56
N ALA A 298 5.39 -20.30 -10.86
CA ALA A 298 5.05 -21.44 -11.69
C ALA A 298 5.62 -22.77 -11.13
N GLU A 299 5.03 -23.91 -11.52
CA GLU A 299 5.51 -25.25 -11.17
C GLU A 299 5.47 -25.58 -9.67
N LYS A 300 4.49 -25.05 -8.95
CA LYS A 300 4.31 -25.30 -7.50
C LYS A 300 5.52 -24.93 -6.63
N ARG A 301 6.28 -23.92 -7.04
CA ARG A 301 7.38 -23.34 -6.28
C ARG A 301 6.92 -22.06 -5.58
N TRP A 302 7.57 -21.73 -4.46
CA TRP A 302 7.27 -20.52 -3.71
C TRP A 302 8.54 -19.80 -3.29
N VAL A 303 8.47 -18.49 -3.31
CA VAL A 303 9.51 -17.64 -2.72
C VAL A 303 9.16 -17.38 -1.27
N VAL A 304 10.14 -17.52 -0.40
CA VAL A 304 10.06 -17.10 1.01
C VAL A 304 10.76 -15.74 1.14
N ARG A 305 9.96 -14.70 1.42
CA ARG A 305 10.45 -13.33 1.52
C ARG A 305 10.10 -12.70 2.86
N PRO A 306 10.95 -12.86 3.90
CA PRO A 306 10.86 -12.02 5.09
C PRO A 306 11.49 -10.66 4.81
N TYR A 307 10.99 -9.61 5.49
CA TYR A 307 11.54 -8.26 5.41
C TYR A 307 11.21 -7.47 6.67
N GLY A 308 11.95 -6.40 6.95
CA GLY A 308 11.66 -5.50 8.04
C GLY A 308 10.52 -4.53 7.70
N PHE A 309 9.71 -4.18 8.68
CA PHE A 309 8.58 -3.28 8.52
C PHE A 309 8.95 -1.92 7.92
N ASP A 310 10.13 -1.44 8.25
CA ASP A 310 10.66 -0.15 7.77
C ASP A 310 11.77 -0.31 6.71
N ASP A 311 12.01 -1.52 6.20
CA ASP A 311 13.04 -1.76 5.18
C ASP A 311 12.71 -1.06 3.86
N VAL A 312 13.72 -0.49 3.23
CA VAL A 312 13.58 0.28 1.98
C VAL A 312 13.98 -0.53 0.75
N PHE A 313 14.68 -1.64 0.93
CA PHE A 313 15.24 -2.47 -0.15
C PHE A 313 16.03 -1.67 -1.19
N LYS A 314 16.94 -0.83 -0.73
CA LYS A 314 17.75 0.03 -1.58
C LYS A 314 19.14 0.21 -0.99
N GLY A 315 20.15 0.27 -1.85
CA GLY A 315 21.52 0.56 -1.48
C GLY A 315 22.45 -0.64 -1.66
N ASP A 316 23.76 -0.39 -1.66
CA ASP A 316 24.79 -1.41 -1.73
C ASP A 316 24.69 -2.35 -0.54
N ILE A 317 24.81 -3.66 -0.77
CA ILE A 317 24.70 -4.69 0.28
C ILE A 317 25.79 -4.61 1.35
N GLN A 318 26.89 -3.92 1.08
CA GLN A 318 27.99 -3.70 2.01
C GLN A 318 27.86 -2.38 2.80
N ASP A 319 26.92 -1.50 2.41
CA ASP A 319 26.68 -0.25 3.16
C ASP A 319 25.90 -0.56 4.46
N GLU A 320 26.42 -0.07 5.59
CA GLU A 320 25.75 -0.21 6.91
C GLU A 320 24.38 0.44 6.97
N LYS A 321 24.07 1.37 6.07
CA LYS A 321 22.74 2.01 5.95
C LYS A 321 21.72 1.15 5.20
N THR A 322 22.16 0.12 4.49
CA THR A 322 21.29 -0.79 3.77
C THR A 322 20.70 -1.81 4.75
N LEU A 323 19.42 -1.64 5.07
CA LEU A 323 18.75 -2.44 6.08
C LEU A 323 18.04 -3.66 5.47
N PHE A 324 18.08 -4.76 6.21
CA PHE A 324 17.29 -5.97 6.02
C PHE A 324 16.85 -6.54 7.36
N LEU A 325 15.56 -6.81 7.53
CA LEU A 325 14.97 -7.22 8.80
C LEU A 325 15.29 -6.24 9.96
N GLY A 326 15.35 -4.96 9.64
CA GLY A 326 15.60 -3.89 10.59
C GLY A 326 17.04 -3.76 11.08
N MET A 327 18.01 -4.47 10.48
CA MET A 327 19.44 -4.36 10.79
C MET A 327 20.27 -4.17 9.51
N PRO A 328 21.52 -3.66 9.60
CA PRO A 328 22.41 -3.63 8.45
C PRO A 328 22.53 -4.99 7.77
N PHE A 329 22.39 -5.05 6.46
CA PHE A 329 22.39 -6.33 5.74
C PHE A 329 23.71 -7.10 5.89
N ILE A 330 24.85 -6.39 5.89
CA ILE A 330 26.15 -6.98 6.17
C ILE A 330 26.20 -7.63 7.56
N GLY A 331 25.58 -7.01 8.56
CA GLY A 331 25.44 -7.56 9.91
C GLY A 331 24.54 -8.80 9.95
N TRP A 332 23.45 -8.80 9.14
CA TRP A 332 22.58 -9.98 8.99
C TRP A 332 23.32 -11.18 8.39
N LEU A 333 24.15 -10.95 7.36
CA LEU A 333 25.01 -11.96 6.78
C LEU A 333 26.00 -12.52 7.82
N ALA A 334 26.71 -11.65 8.52
CA ALA A 334 27.71 -12.03 9.51
C ALA A 334 27.10 -12.86 10.65
N LYS A 335 25.94 -12.47 11.20
CA LYS A 335 25.20 -13.24 12.21
C LYS A 335 24.85 -14.67 11.77
N ARG A 336 24.74 -14.90 10.46
CA ARG A 336 24.41 -16.20 9.86
C ARG A 336 25.62 -16.96 9.33
N GLY A 337 26.83 -16.45 9.60
CA GLY A 337 28.07 -17.02 9.11
C GLY A 337 28.12 -17.03 7.58
N LEU A 338 27.63 -15.95 6.96
CA LEU A 338 27.64 -15.70 5.53
C LEU A 338 28.53 -14.48 5.22
N THR A 339 28.91 -14.39 3.98
CA THR A 339 29.69 -13.27 3.43
C THR A 339 28.92 -12.65 2.24
N PRO A 340 29.29 -11.46 1.77
CA PRO A 340 28.72 -10.89 0.54
C PRO A 340 28.90 -11.80 -0.69
N ASP A 341 29.86 -12.73 -0.69
CA ASP A 341 30.08 -13.67 -1.80
C ASP A 341 29.03 -14.78 -1.87
N ASP A 342 28.36 -15.06 -0.75
CA ASP A 342 27.23 -15.98 -0.73
C ASP A 342 25.95 -15.39 -1.35
N VAL A 343 25.91 -14.08 -1.60
CA VAL A 343 24.77 -13.38 -2.22
C VAL A 343 24.87 -13.48 -3.75
N ILE A 344 23.78 -13.93 -4.38
CA ILE A 344 23.69 -14.10 -5.84
C ILE A 344 23.22 -12.77 -6.48
N GLY A 345 23.62 -12.52 -7.72
CA GLY A 345 23.18 -11.37 -8.49
C GLY A 345 23.96 -10.10 -8.21
N ARG A 346 23.32 -8.95 -8.42
CA ARG A 346 23.93 -7.64 -8.23
C ARG A 346 24.04 -7.31 -6.75
N LYS A 347 25.15 -6.68 -6.38
CA LYS A 347 25.47 -6.34 -4.98
C LYS A 347 25.41 -4.83 -4.70
N ASP A 348 25.36 -4.02 -5.75
CA ASP A 348 25.26 -2.56 -5.70
C ASP A 348 23.86 -2.03 -5.29
N ASP A 349 22.86 -2.93 -5.30
CA ASP A 349 21.51 -2.61 -4.83
C ASP A 349 20.82 -3.85 -4.23
N LEU A 350 20.41 -3.76 -2.98
CA LEU A 350 19.72 -4.85 -2.26
C LEU A 350 18.47 -5.37 -2.99
N ALA A 351 17.75 -4.51 -3.71
CA ALA A 351 16.57 -4.96 -4.48
C ALA A 351 16.94 -5.88 -5.65
N ALA A 352 18.16 -5.77 -6.16
CA ALA A 352 18.68 -6.61 -7.25
C ALA A 352 19.48 -7.83 -6.73
N ALA A 353 19.67 -7.93 -5.41
CA ALA A 353 20.38 -9.03 -4.78
C ALA A 353 19.48 -10.27 -4.64
N GLY A 354 19.98 -11.44 -5.02
CA GLY A 354 19.30 -12.73 -4.91
C GLY A 354 19.38 -13.27 -3.48
N ILE A 355 18.44 -12.87 -2.64
CA ILE A 355 18.41 -13.21 -1.21
C ILE A 355 17.19 -14.04 -0.80
N CYS A 356 16.11 -14.04 -1.60
CA CYS A 356 14.87 -14.72 -1.26
C CYS A 356 14.85 -16.15 -1.84
N PRO A 357 14.87 -17.20 -1.00
CA PRO A 357 14.95 -18.58 -1.47
C PRO A 357 13.64 -19.04 -2.11
N VAL A 358 13.78 -19.85 -3.17
CA VAL A 358 12.70 -20.57 -3.84
C VAL A 358 12.63 -21.99 -3.31
N VAL A 359 11.49 -22.39 -2.76
CA VAL A 359 11.32 -23.66 -2.07
C VAL A 359 10.00 -24.32 -2.47
N GLU A 360 10.01 -25.62 -2.73
CA GLU A 360 8.83 -26.41 -3.09
C GLU A 360 8.11 -26.98 -1.86
N ASP A 361 8.88 -27.56 -0.94
CA ASP A 361 8.35 -28.22 0.26
C ASP A 361 7.89 -27.21 1.32
N ILE A 362 6.74 -27.49 1.93
CA ILE A 362 6.10 -26.59 2.88
C ILE A 362 6.89 -26.50 4.21
N GLU A 363 7.50 -27.59 4.67
CA GLU A 363 8.31 -27.60 5.88
C GLU A 363 9.67 -26.94 5.65
N GLU A 364 10.26 -27.11 4.48
CA GLU A 364 11.49 -26.40 4.13
C GLU A 364 11.25 -24.88 4.07
N ARG A 365 10.07 -24.44 3.60
CA ARG A 365 9.69 -23.01 3.66
C ARG A 365 9.70 -22.51 5.10
N ARG A 366 9.11 -23.25 6.04
CA ARG A 366 9.13 -22.90 7.47
C ARG A 366 10.55 -22.85 8.01
N LYS A 367 11.35 -23.89 7.74
CA LYS A 367 12.74 -24.00 8.24
C LYS A 367 13.59 -22.82 7.77
N VAL A 368 13.53 -22.49 6.47
CA VAL A 368 14.30 -21.36 5.94
C VAL A 368 13.79 -20.03 6.44
N LEU A 369 12.46 -19.85 6.58
CA LEU A 369 11.88 -18.66 7.18
C LEU A 369 12.33 -18.46 8.62
N CYS A 370 12.25 -19.50 9.45
CA CYS A 370 12.74 -19.46 10.83
C CYS A 370 14.22 -19.08 10.88
N TRP A 371 15.04 -19.68 10.03
CA TRP A 371 16.46 -19.37 9.98
C TRP A 371 16.73 -17.92 9.55
N MET A 372 15.96 -17.40 8.57
CA MET A 372 16.13 -16.02 8.12
C MET A 372 15.72 -14.99 9.17
N THR A 373 14.73 -15.29 10.01
CA THR A 373 14.10 -14.32 10.92
C THR A 373 14.48 -14.48 12.39
N SER A 374 14.93 -15.67 12.81
CA SER A 374 15.29 -15.98 14.19
C SER A 374 16.76 -15.67 14.49
N GLU A 375 17.08 -15.46 15.76
CA GLU A 375 18.45 -15.40 16.25
C GLU A 375 19.05 -16.80 16.52
N LEU A 376 18.21 -17.83 16.51
CA LEU A 376 18.63 -19.23 16.72
C LEU A 376 19.35 -19.76 15.49
N GLU A 377 20.46 -20.45 15.72
CA GLU A 377 21.23 -21.12 14.68
C GLU A 377 20.49 -22.38 14.20
N LEU A 378 19.85 -22.32 13.06
CA LEU A 378 19.11 -23.40 12.44
C LEU A 378 19.87 -23.92 11.21
N ALA A 379 20.78 -24.86 11.40
CA ALA A 379 21.67 -25.38 10.33
C ALA A 379 20.92 -25.87 9.08
N GLU A 380 19.75 -26.46 9.23
CA GLU A 380 18.94 -26.93 8.11
C GLU A 380 18.42 -25.75 7.26
N GLY A 381 17.96 -24.66 7.89
CA GLY A 381 17.49 -23.47 7.18
C GLY A 381 18.61 -22.80 6.37
N LYS A 382 19.82 -22.72 6.94
CA LYS A 382 21.03 -22.26 6.23
C LYS A 382 21.32 -23.12 5.01
N LYS A 383 21.29 -24.44 5.16
CA LYS A 383 21.52 -25.38 4.06
C LYS A 383 20.50 -25.21 2.93
N ILE A 384 19.22 -25.07 3.28
CA ILE A 384 18.15 -24.80 2.31
C ILE A 384 18.44 -23.50 1.58
N TRP A 385 18.75 -22.42 2.30
CA TRP A 385 19.02 -21.10 1.70
C TRP A 385 20.21 -21.13 0.73
N LEU A 386 21.31 -21.78 1.11
CA LEU A 386 22.51 -21.89 0.27
C LEU A 386 22.29 -22.72 -0.99
N ASN A 387 21.48 -23.78 -0.91
CA ASN A 387 21.27 -24.73 -2.01
C ASN A 387 20.08 -24.37 -2.91
N SER A 388 19.16 -23.48 -2.46
CA SER A 388 18.01 -23.07 -3.27
C SER A 388 18.39 -22.03 -4.31
N GLN A 389 17.61 -21.97 -5.40
CA GLN A 389 17.55 -20.77 -6.24
C GLN A 389 17.11 -19.61 -5.34
N ARG A 390 17.74 -18.45 -5.53
CA ARG A 390 17.33 -17.24 -4.79
C ARG A 390 17.01 -16.13 -5.78
N LEU A 391 15.91 -15.47 -5.55
CA LEU A 391 15.43 -14.38 -6.38
C LEU A 391 15.65 -13.02 -5.69
N SER A 392 15.87 -12.01 -6.49
CA SER A 392 15.83 -10.62 -6.10
C SER A 392 14.38 -10.12 -5.97
N ALA A 393 14.17 -8.95 -5.36
CA ALA A 393 12.85 -8.32 -5.27
C ALA A 393 12.24 -8.04 -6.65
N ASP A 394 13.09 -7.61 -7.62
CA ASP A 394 12.66 -7.33 -8.99
C ASP A 394 12.26 -8.63 -9.73
N GLU A 395 13.02 -9.72 -9.55
CA GLU A 395 12.71 -11.02 -10.13
C GLU A 395 11.43 -11.63 -9.56
N ILE A 396 11.17 -11.45 -8.26
CA ILE A 396 9.93 -11.93 -7.62
C ILE A 396 8.73 -11.24 -8.27
N SER A 397 8.79 -9.92 -8.44
CA SER A 397 7.70 -9.17 -9.06
C SER A 397 7.43 -9.60 -10.52
N ALA A 398 8.49 -9.98 -11.26
CA ALA A 398 8.37 -10.42 -12.63
C ALA A 398 7.90 -11.89 -12.80
N LYS A 399 8.21 -12.76 -11.82
CA LYS A 399 8.00 -14.22 -11.91
C LYS A 399 6.83 -14.74 -11.08
N ALA A 400 6.18 -13.89 -10.27
CA ALA A 400 5.07 -14.26 -9.41
C ALA A 400 3.90 -14.85 -10.20
N ASP A 401 3.33 -15.95 -9.74
CA ASP A 401 2.07 -16.49 -10.25
C ASP A 401 0.89 -15.71 -9.65
N LEU A 402 0.48 -14.65 -10.35
CA LEU A 402 -0.64 -13.81 -9.92
C LEU A 402 -1.97 -14.58 -9.89
N ARG A 403 -2.17 -15.56 -10.78
CA ARG A 403 -3.40 -16.37 -10.79
C ARG A 403 -3.53 -17.17 -9.52
N GLN A 404 -2.44 -17.79 -9.06
CA GLN A 404 -2.42 -18.54 -7.82
C GLN A 404 -2.59 -17.63 -6.61
N LEU A 405 -1.95 -16.43 -6.57
CA LEU A 405 -2.15 -15.44 -5.52
C LEU A 405 -3.62 -15.00 -5.42
N TYR A 406 -4.25 -14.72 -6.55
CA TYR A 406 -5.66 -14.33 -6.58
C TYR A 406 -6.60 -15.47 -6.22
N ALA A 407 -6.35 -16.69 -6.70
CA ALA A 407 -7.14 -17.86 -6.33
C ALA A 407 -7.09 -18.15 -4.82
N GLN A 408 -5.93 -18.01 -4.20
CA GLN A 408 -5.77 -18.13 -2.75
C GLN A 408 -6.56 -17.04 -2.00
N ARG A 409 -6.44 -15.78 -2.43
CA ARG A 409 -7.19 -14.64 -1.85
C ARG A 409 -8.70 -14.85 -1.94
N GLU A 410 -9.19 -15.30 -3.09
CA GLU A 410 -10.59 -15.64 -3.30
C GLU A 410 -11.06 -16.74 -2.38
N SER A 411 -10.27 -17.82 -2.23
CA SER A 411 -10.58 -18.93 -1.35
C SER A 411 -10.73 -18.47 0.10
N PHE A 412 -9.78 -17.67 0.62
CA PHE A 412 -9.88 -17.11 1.97
C PHE A 412 -11.05 -16.14 2.09
N ARG A 413 -11.24 -15.25 1.12
CA ARG A 413 -12.36 -14.30 1.10
C ARG A 413 -13.69 -15.03 1.17
N LYS A 414 -13.90 -16.01 0.31
CA LYS A 414 -15.12 -16.83 0.30
C LYS A 414 -15.34 -17.54 1.64
N GLY A 415 -14.30 -18.19 2.18
CA GLY A 415 -14.38 -18.85 3.49
C GLY A 415 -14.75 -17.90 4.63
N ASN A 416 -14.15 -16.69 4.65
CA ASN A 416 -14.47 -15.66 5.65
C ASN A 416 -15.92 -15.21 5.57
N TRP A 417 -16.44 -14.98 4.38
CA TRP A 417 -17.82 -14.54 4.19
C TRP A 417 -18.83 -15.63 4.46
N GLU A 418 -18.56 -16.85 4.07
CA GLU A 418 -19.38 -18.01 4.41
C GLU A 418 -19.47 -18.18 5.93
N LEU A 419 -18.35 -18.03 6.63
CA LEU A 419 -18.29 -18.13 8.08
C LEU A 419 -19.04 -16.98 8.74
N LEU A 420 -18.87 -15.75 8.28
CA LEU A 420 -19.60 -14.59 8.75
C LEU A 420 -21.11 -14.74 8.56
N ALA A 421 -21.56 -15.26 7.41
CA ALA A 421 -22.98 -15.44 7.11
C ALA A 421 -23.62 -16.56 7.93
N ARG A 422 -22.90 -17.67 8.14
CA ARG A 422 -23.44 -18.88 8.80
C ARG A 422 -23.21 -18.89 10.30
N ASN A 423 -22.02 -18.46 10.74
CA ASN A 423 -21.60 -18.49 12.13
C ASN A 423 -20.62 -17.35 12.43
N TYR A 424 -21.13 -16.13 12.48
CA TYR A 424 -20.31 -14.93 12.64
C TYR A 424 -19.46 -14.92 13.93
N GLU A 425 -19.86 -15.62 14.99
CA GLU A 425 -19.09 -15.73 16.24
C GLU A 425 -17.76 -16.49 16.05
N LYS A 426 -17.64 -17.29 15.01
CA LYS A 426 -16.40 -17.96 14.62
C LYS A 426 -15.62 -17.20 13.57
N SER A 427 -16.13 -16.09 13.07
CA SER A 427 -15.43 -15.29 12.07
C SER A 427 -14.31 -14.47 12.68
N VAL A 428 -13.29 -14.18 11.90
CA VAL A 428 -12.21 -13.28 12.29
C VAL A 428 -12.73 -11.87 12.63
N PHE A 429 -13.79 -11.43 11.98
CA PHE A 429 -14.41 -10.13 12.24
C PHE A 429 -15.01 -10.06 13.63
N TYR A 430 -15.64 -11.12 14.11
CA TYR A 430 -16.15 -11.18 15.48
C TYR A 430 -15.03 -11.06 16.52
N GLN A 431 -13.92 -11.75 16.31
CA GLN A 431 -12.77 -11.72 17.22
C GLN A 431 -12.15 -10.31 17.28
N LEU A 432 -12.00 -9.65 16.13
CA LEU A 432 -11.49 -8.27 16.07
C LEU A 432 -12.44 -7.28 16.77
N ASP A 433 -13.74 -7.38 16.51
CA ASP A 433 -14.74 -6.54 17.13
C ASP A 433 -14.80 -6.76 18.63
N LEU A 434 -14.68 -8.01 19.09
CA LEU A 434 -14.70 -8.34 20.52
C LEU A 434 -13.47 -7.78 21.25
N ALA A 435 -12.28 -7.84 20.61
CA ALA A 435 -11.08 -7.23 21.15
C ALA A 435 -11.20 -5.70 21.23
N ASP A 436 -11.76 -5.06 20.21
CA ASP A 436 -12.02 -3.63 20.19
C ASP A 436 -13.00 -3.22 21.31
N VAL A 437 -14.08 -3.99 21.52
CA VAL A 437 -15.06 -3.72 22.58
C VAL A 437 -14.43 -3.87 23.97
N ALA A 438 -13.61 -4.90 24.18
CA ALA A 438 -12.92 -5.12 25.45
C ALA A 438 -11.98 -3.96 25.78
N GLU A 439 -11.22 -3.45 24.80
CA GLU A 439 -10.31 -2.33 24.98
C GLU A 439 -11.04 -1.02 25.27
N ASP A 440 -12.22 -0.79 24.71
CA ASP A 440 -13.05 0.38 25.00
C ASP A 440 -13.34 0.53 26.49
N PHE A 441 -13.59 -0.56 27.19
CA PHE A 441 -13.86 -0.51 28.64
C PHE A 441 -12.62 -0.19 29.47
N HIS A 442 -11.43 -0.45 28.95
CA HIS A 442 -10.17 -0.08 29.61
C HIS A 442 -9.77 1.38 29.33
N CYS A 443 -9.95 1.83 28.10
CA CYS A 443 -9.48 3.14 27.64
C CYS A 443 -10.46 4.27 27.92
N LEU A 444 -11.77 3.99 27.92
CA LEU A 444 -12.77 5.00 28.22
C LEU A 444 -12.93 5.12 29.75
N LYS A 445 -12.36 6.19 30.31
CA LYS A 445 -12.79 6.70 31.62
C LYS A 445 -14.20 7.23 31.46
N ILE A 446 -15.19 6.34 31.49
CA ILE A 446 -16.60 6.69 31.41
C ILE A 446 -17.02 7.04 32.82
N ASP A 447 -17.16 8.33 33.12
CA ASP A 447 -17.61 8.81 34.42
C ASP A 447 -19.05 8.32 34.78
N LYS A 448 -19.82 7.96 33.77
CA LYS A 448 -21.11 7.24 33.86
C LYS A 448 -21.19 6.32 32.64
N PRO A 449 -20.89 5.03 32.77
CA PRO A 449 -21.05 4.12 31.67
C PRO A 449 -22.50 3.89 31.32
N ASP A 450 -22.91 4.28 30.12
CA ASP A 450 -24.21 3.84 29.57
C ASP A 450 -24.18 2.33 29.27
N VAL A 451 -22.97 1.75 29.25
CA VAL A 451 -22.72 0.33 29.01
C VAL A 451 -21.68 -0.18 30.01
N LEU A 452 -22.05 -1.21 30.78
CA LEU A 452 -21.14 -1.89 31.71
C LEU A 452 -20.26 -2.89 30.98
N PRO A 453 -19.06 -3.24 31.50
CA PRO A 453 -18.20 -4.31 30.95
C PRO A 453 -18.94 -5.64 30.78
N SER A 454 -19.89 -5.95 31.67
CA SER A 454 -20.79 -7.12 31.58
C SER A 454 -21.66 -7.13 30.32
N ASP A 455 -21.90 -5.94 29.73
CA ASP A 455 -22.79 -5.78 28.57
C ASP A 455 -22.03 -5.88 27.23
N ALA A 456 -20.70 -5.93 27.29
CA ALA A 456 -19.87 -6.03 26.10
C ALA A 456 -20.29 -7.18 25.14
N PRO A 457 -20.58 -8.41 25.61
CA PRO A 457 -21.06 -9.48 24.74
C PRO A 457 -22.42 -9.20 24.10
N GLN A 458 -23.28 -8.41 24.78
CA GLN A 458 -24.59 -8.01 24.26
C GLN A 458 -24.44 -6.94 23.18
N MET A 459 -23.60 -5.92 23.42
CA MET A 459 -23.27 -4.89 22.45
C MET A 459 -22.66 -5.49 21.19
N GLN A 460 -21.75 -6.44 21.35
CA GLN A 460 -21.15 -7.16 20.24
C GLN A 460 -22.20 -7.94 19.44
N ARG A 461 -23.16 -8.58 20.09
CA ARG A 461 -24.28 -9.25 19.39
C ARG A 461 -25.17 -8.28 18.62
N ILE A 462 -25.40 -7.08 19.14
CA ILE A 462 -26.16 -6.04 18.45
C ILE A 462 -25.39 -5.57 17.23
N HIS A 463 -24.10 -5.26 17.38
CA HIS A 463 -23.22 -4.87 16.27
C HIS A 463 -23.22 -5.91 15.15
N ASN A 464 -23.05 -7.19 15.51
CA ASN A 464 -23.04 -8.27 14.54
C ASN A 464 -24.39 -8.52 13.87
N ARG A 465 -25.52 -8.25 14.56
CA ARG A 465 -26.85 -8.27 13.93
C ARG A 465 -26.99 -7.16 12.88
N MET A 466 -26.45 -5.97 13.18
CA MET A 466 -26.43 -4.86 12.21
C MET A 466 -25.58 -5.19 11.00
N LEU A 467 -24.38 -5.73 11.20
CA LEU A 467 -23.53 -6.22 10.11
C LEU A 467 -24.24 -7.26 9.25
N ARG A 468 -24.90 -8.24 9.86
CA ARG A 468 -25.69 -9.25 9.13
C ARG A 468 -26.83 -8.64 8.34
N ALA A 469 -27.51 -7.65 8.88
CA ALA A 469 -28.59 -6.96 8.19
C ALA A 469 -28.08 -6.19 6.97
N GLU A 470 -26.92 -5.57 7.08
CA GLU A 470 -26.26 -4.91 5.93
C GLU A 470 -25.78 -5.92 4.89
N ILE A 471 -25.16 -7.02 5.34
CA ILE A 471 -24.75 -8.13 4.44
C ILE A 471 -25.95 -8.72 3.71
N ALA A 472 -27.09 -8.92 4.39
CA ALA A 472 -28.29 -9.46 3.78
C ALA A 472 -28.94 -8.54 2.73
N LYS A 473 -28.69 -7.22 2.82
CA LYS A 473 -29.12 -6.24 1.80
C LYS A 473 -28.26 -6.32 0.53
N LEU A 474 -27.01 -6.74 0.68
CA LEU A 474 -26.14 -7.01 -0.46
C LEU A 474 -26.61 -8.33 -1.08
N ASN A 475 -26.82 -8.33 -2.39
CA ASN A 475 -27.28 -9.53 -3.08
C ASN A 475 -26.30 -10.67 -2.79
N GLY A 476 -26.78 -11.82 -2.28
CA GLY A 476 -25.89 -12.92 -1.88
C GLY A 476 -24.99 -13.43 -3.00
N LYS A 477 -25.31 -13.12 -4.27
CA LYS A 477 -24.43 -13.29 -5.43
C LYS A 477 -23.17 -12.44 -5.39
N ASP A 478 -23.22 -11.25 -4.80
CA ASP A 478 -22.05 -10.33 -4.68
C ASP A 478 -21.01 -10.85 -3.67
N PHE A 479 -21.39 -11.81 -2.82
CA PHE A 479 -20.51 -12.45 -1.86
C PHE A 479 -19.89 -13.74 -2.36
N LEU A 480 -20.61 -14.46 -3.22
CA LEU A 480 -20.29 -15.82 -3.60
C LEU A 480 -19.86 -15.95 -5.07
N ASN A 481 -20.19 -14.97 -5.89
CA ASN A 481 -19.95 -14.96 -7.32
C ASN A 481 -19.56 -13.56 -7.78
N ASP A 482 -18.32 -13.15 -7.49
CA ASP A 482 -17.64 -12.18 -8.35
C ASP A 482 -17.05 -13.00 -9.52
N GLU A 483 -17.82 -13.24 -10.56
CA GLU A 483 -17.33 -13.52 -11.91
C GLU A 483 -16.95 -12.23 -12.60
#